data_87db1bc03210adbd83e5ea482468708c
#
_entry.id   87db1bc03210adbd83e5ea482468708c
#
_cell.length_a   1.000
_cell.length_b   1.000
_cell.length_c   1.000
_cell.angle_alpha   90.00
_cell.angle_beta   90.00
_cell.angle_gamma   90.00
#
_symmetry.space_group_name_H-M   'P 1'
#
loop_
_entity.id
_entity.type
_entity.pdbx_description
1 polymer ?
#
loop_
_entity_poly.entity_id
_entity_poly.type
_entity_poly.pdbx_seq_one_letter_code
_entity_poly.pdbx_strand_id
1 'polypeptide(L)'
;ESIKFEKTMRWNHTNVPFSRPVRWLTALLGGSTIPFEFAGLRATNTTHGLRFNEPTEITLTSLADYQAFLSSQGIILDPLRRKKTIQQQVNERCEQVGGRPLLEEELLEEVSRLVEAPTALLGRFDPAHLELPPEVLISVMKKHQRYFPVCNDAGKLLPFFVVVRNGDGHGADVVTDGNEQVIKARFADAQFFIKEDMKHKLEDMLVRLGS
;
A
#
# COMPACT_ATOMS: atom_id res chain seq x y z
N GLU A 1 -16.93 -18.99 -15.37
CA GLU A 1 -15.45 -19.01 -15.47
C GLU A 1 -14.86 -18.95 -14.06
N SER A 2 -13.87 -19.80 -13.78
CA SER A 2 -13.18 -19.78 -12.49
C SER A 2 -12.10 -18.68 -12.51
N ILE A 3 -12.09 -17.83 -11.48
CA ILE A 3 -11.03 -16.84 -11.28
C ILE A 3 -9.77 -17.61 -10.88
N LYS A 4 -8.68 -17.42 -11.65
CA LYS A 4 -7.38 -18.03 -11.35
C LYS A 4 -6.52 -17.00 -10.60
N PHE A 5 -5.87 -17.44 -9.52
CA PHE A 5 -4.91 -16.66 -8.76
C PHE A 5 -3.56 -17.34 -8.79
N GLU A 6 -2.48 -16.58 -8.92
CA GLU A 6 -1.10 -17.11 -8.86
C GLU A 6 -0.78 -17.70 -7.47
N LYS A 7 -1.29 -17.05 -6.42
CA LYS A 7 -1.15 -17.50 -5.03
C LYS A 7 -2.52 -17.57 -4.38
N THR A 8 -2.79 -18.65 -3.70
CA THR A 8 -4.04 -18.88 -2.95
C THR A 8 -3.73 -19.31 -1.54
N MET A 9 -4.68 -19.05 -0.64
CA MET A 9 -4.69 -19.57 0.72
C MET A 9 -6.00 -20.30 1.00
N ARG A 10 -5.96 -21.19 1.97
CA ARG A 10 -7.13 -21.89 2.54
C ARG A 10 -7.21 -21.49 3.99
N TRP A 11 -8.32 -20.95 4.43
CA TRP A 11 -8.41 -20.29 5.75
C TRP A 11 -9.48 -20.89 6.68
N ASN A 12 -10.32 -21.80 6.19
CA ASN A 12 -11.36 -22.44 7.00
C ASN A 12 -11.56 -23.91 6.61
N HIS A 13 -12.50 -24.57 7.27
CA HIS A 13 -12.80 -26.00 7.09
C HIS A 13 -13.27 -26.40 5.68
N THR A 14 -13.77 -25.44 4.89
CA THR A 14 -14.22 -25.73 3.51
C THR A 14 -13.07 -25.97 2.53
N ASN A 15 -11.85 -25.61 2.89
CA ASN A 15 -10.67 -25.73 2.05
C ASN A 15 -10.77 -25.05 0.66
N VAL A 16 -11.71 -24.10 0.49
CA VAL A 16 -11.82 -23.33 -0.77
C VAL A 16 -10.59 -22.44 -0.93
N PRO A 17 -9.86 -22.56 -2.07
CA PRO A 17 -8.70 -21.72 -2.33
C PRO A 17 -9.16 -20.35 -2.84
N PHE A 18 -8.63 -19.27 -2.25
CA PHE A 18 -8.87 -17.90 -2.70
C PHE A 18 -7.63 -17.02 -2.44
N SER A 19 -7.54 -15.87 -3.07
CA SER A 19 -6.37 -14.97 -2.91
C SER A 19 -6.22 -14.44 -1.48
N ARG A 20 -7.33 -14.24 -0.79
CA ARG A 20 -7.39 -13.78 0.61
C ARG A 20 -8.59 -14.40 1.33
N PRO A 21 -8.61 -14.46 2.67
CA PRO A 21 -9.78 -14.90 3.42
C PRO A 21 -11.00 -14.04 3.12
N VAL A 22 -12.07 -14.68 2.65
CA VAL A 22 -13.39 -14.04 2.52
C VAL A 22 -14.05 -14.08 3.90
N ARG A 23 -14.57 -12.95 4.37
CA ARG A 23 -15.18 -12.82 5.70
C ARG A 23 -16.68 -12.68 5.67
N TRP A 24 -17.22 -12.03 4.64
CA TRP A 24 -18.65 -11.87 4.41
C TRP A 24 -18.95 -11.83 2.92
N LEU A 25 -20.20 -12.05 2.59
CA LEU A 25 -20.75 -11.96 1.23
C LEU A 25 -21.97 -11.07 1.26
N THR A 26 -22.00 -10.05 0.43
CA THR A 26 -23.16 -9.17 0.27
C THR A 26 -23.68 -9.30 -1.15
N ALA A 27 -24.97 -9.60 -1.30
CA ALA A 27 -25.60 -9.69 -2.62
C ALA A 27 -27.04 -9.24 -2.57
N LEU A 28 -27.35 -8.21 -3.35
CA LEU A 28 -28.67 -7.61 -3.46
C LEU A 28 -29.10 -7.50 -4.90
N LEU A 29 -30.39 -7.74 -5.15
CA LEU A 29 -31.08 -7.39 -6.37
C LEU A 29 -32.30 -6.52 -6.01
N GLY A 30 -32.24 -5.23 -6.32
CA GLY A 30 -33.14 -4.27 -5.72
C GLY A 30 -32.96 -4.27 -4.19
N GLY A 31 -34.04 -4.40 -3.44
CA GLY A 31 -34.01 -4.51 -1.97
C GLY A 31 -33.94 -5.93 -1.43
N SER A 32 -33.87 -6.97 -2.30
CA SER A 32 -33.92 -8.36 -1.89
C SER A 32 -32.52 -8.99 -1.89
N THR A 33 -32.21 -9.76 -0.84
CA THR A 33 -30.97 -10.55 -0.78
C THR A 33 -31.01 -11.70 -1.79
N ILE A 34 -29.97 -11.87 -2.59
CA ILE A 34 -29.79 -13.03 -3.46
C ILE A 34 -29.16 -14.15 -2.61
N PRO A 35 -29.87 -15.26 -2.38
CA PRO A 35 -29.35 -16.34 -1.57
C PRO A 35 -28.31 -17.17 -2.33
N PHE A 36 -27.08 -17.16 -1.86
CA PHE A 36 -26.05 -18.11 -2.29
C PHE A 36 -25.04 -18.33 -1.15
N GLU A 37 -24.24 -19.35 -1.30
CA GLU A 37 -23.18 -19.68 -0.34
C GLU A 37 -21.85 -19.86 -1.06
N PHE A 38 -20.76 -19.34 -0.47
CA PHE A 38 -19.40 -19.56 -0.93
C PHE A 38 -18.46 -19.68 0.27
N ALA A 39 -17.62 -20.71 0.26
CA ALA A 39 -16.62 -20.95 1.30
C ALA A 39 -17.21 -21.02 2.73
N GLY A 40 -18.43 -21.57 2.88
CA GLY A 40 -19.15 -21.68 4.17
C GLY A 40 -19.79 -20.37 4.64
N LEU A 41 -19.80 -19.35 3.82
CA LEU A 41 -20.44 -18.06 4.10
C LEU A 41 -21.71 -17.92 3.26
N ARG A 42 -22.81 -17.52 3.91
CA ARG A 42 -24.05 -17.17 3.21
C ARG A 42 -24.07 -15.69 2.86
N ALA A 43 -24.58 -15.38 1.67
CA ALA A 43 -24.82 -14.01 1.29
C ALA A 43 -25.90 -13.36 2.15
N THR A 44 -25.66 -12.12 2.54
CA THR A 44 -26.55 -11.29 3.36
C THR A 44 -26.77 -9.93 2.69
N ASN A 45 -27.54 -9.07 3.34
CA ASN A 45 -27.65 -7.66 2.99
C ASN A 45 -26.83 -6.75 3.93
N THR A 46 -25.88 -7.31 4.66
CA THR A 46 -24.96 -6.52 5.50
C THR A 46 -23.62 -6.33 4.83
N THR A 47 -22.96 -5.21 5.10
CA THR A 47 -21.58 -4.95 4.69
C THR A 47 -20.80 -4.27 5.80
N HIS A 48 -19.47 -4.28 5.67
CA HIS A 48 -18.56 -3.70 6.65
C HIS A 48 -17.78 -2.55 6.03
N GLY A 49 -17.45 -1.56 6.87
CA GLY A 49 -16.57 -0.45 6.53
C GLY A 49 -15.09 -0.75 6.84
N LEU A 50 -14.33 0.30 7.01
CA LEU A 50 -12.94 0.20 7.47
C LEU A 50 -12.90 -0.37 8.88
N ARG A 51 -11.91 -1.22 9.15
CA ARG A 51 -11.83 -2.02 10.38
C ARG A 51 -11.91 -1.21 11.67
N PHE A 52 -11.45 0.03 11.66
CA PHE A 52 -11.33 0.87 12.85
C PHE A 52 -12.31 2.06 12.87
N ASN A 53 -13.21 2.13 11.88
CA ASN A 53 -14.20 3.21 11.78
C ASN A 53 -15.59 2.68 12.20
N GLU A 54 -16.34 3.51 12.91
CA GLU A 54 -17.74 3.23 13.25
C GLU A 54 -18.69 3.92 12.26
N PRO A 55 -19.82 3.28 11.92
CA PRO A 55 -20.18 1.91 12.26
C PRO A 55 -19.36 0.89 11.46
N THR A 56 -18.96 -0.20 12.10
CA THR A 56 -18.19 -1.27 11.45
C THR A 56 -19.05 -2.13 10.51
N GLU A 57 -20.36 -2.18 10.72
CA GLU A 57 -21.31 -2.94 9.92
C GLU A 57 -22.62 -2.15 9.73
N ILE A 58 -23.19 -2.23 8.53
CA ILE A 58 -24.53 -1.71 8.24
C ILE A 58 -25.37 -2.72 7.45
N THR A 59 -26.70 -2.61 7.61
CA THR A 59 -27.68 -3.30 6.77
C THR A 59 -28.02 -2.45 5.58
N LEU A 60 -27.93 -3.02 4.38
CA LEU A 60 -28.22 -2.37 3.11
C LEU A 60 -29.63 -2.65 2.64
N THR A 61 -30.30 -1.64 2.13
CA THR A 61 -31.62 -1.76 1.46
C THR A 61 -31.53 -1.40 -0.02
N SER A 62 -30.46 -0.72 -0.42
CA SER A 62 -30.26 -0.26 -1.80
C SER A 62 -28.78 -0.11 -2.17
N LEU A 63 -28.49 0.04 -3.45
CA LEU A 63 -27.17 0.44 -3.95
C LEU A 63 -26.77 1.83 -3.43
N ALA A 64 -27.74 2.74 -3.30
CA ALA A 64 -27.47 4.08 -2.79
C ALA A 64 -26.96 4.06 -1.34
N ASP A 65 -27.52 3.21 -0.48
CA ASP A 65 -27.06 3.03 0.90
C ASP A 65 -25.61 2.52 0.93
N TYR A 66 -25.29 1.55 0.07
CA TYR A 66 -23.93 1.03 -0.07
C TYR A 66 -22.95 2.12 -0.47
N GLN A 67 -23.26 2.88 -1.50
CA GLN A 67 -22.38 3.97 -1.98
C GLN A 67 -22.22 5.08 -0.94
N ALA A 68 -23.30 5.48 -0.26
CA ALA A 68 -23.28 6.47 0.80
C ALA A 68 -22.41 6.00 1.99
N PHE A 69 -22.58 4.75 2.39
CA PHE A 69 -21.79 4.17 3.47
C PHE A 69 -20.30 4.13 3.12
N LEU A 70 -19.92 3.62 1.97
CA LEU A 70 -18.51 3.57 1.57
C LEU A 70 -17.91 4.97 1.47
N SER A 71 -18.66 5.94 0.94
CA SER A 71 -18.22 7.34 0.89
C SER A 71 -18.01 7.92 2.28
N SER A 72 -18.86 7.62 3.25
CA SER A 72 -18.70 8.07 4.65
C SER A 72 -17.47 7.47 5.33
N GLN A 73 -17.02 6.29 4.87
CA GLN A 73 -15.81 5.62 5.32
C GLN A 73 -14.54 6.09 4.56
N GLY A 74 -14.68 7.02 3.60
CA GLY A 74 -13.58 7.46 2.74
C GLY A 74 -13.15 6.43 1.70
N ILE A 75 -13.93 5.35 1.50
CA ILE A 75 -13.63 4.29 0.54
C ILE A 75 -13.96 4.76 -0.87
N ILE A 76 -12.99 4.66 -1.77
CA ILE A 76 -13.10 5.03 -3.19
C ILE A 76 -13.17 3.76 -4.02
N LEU A 77 -14.35 3.40 -4.50
CA LEU A 77 -14.57 2.19 -5.31
C LEU A 77 -13.90 2.28 -6.68
N ASP A 78 -14.06 3.41 -7.36
CA ASP A 78 -13.50 3.63 -8.69
C ASP A 78 -11.96 3.63 -8.64
N PRO A 79 -11.27 2.67 -9.29
CA PRO A 79 -9.82 2.57 -9.23
C PRO A 79 -9.11 3.75 -9.90
N LEU A 80 -9.67 4.33 -10.96
CA LEU A 80 -9.08 5.50 -11.64
C LEU A 80 -9.17 6.75 -10.76
N ARG A 81 -10.32 6.97 -10.14
CA ARG A 81 -10.52 8.05 -9.18
C ARG A 81 -9.60 7.87 -7.98
N ARG A 82 -9.49 6.66 -7.44
CA ARG A 82 -8.61 6.35 -6.30
C ARG A 82 -7.14 6.62 -6.63
N LYS A 83 -6.67 6.16 -7.79
CA LYS A 83 -5.33 6.43 -8.29
C LYS A 83 -5.03 7.93 -8.42
N LYS A 84 -5.95 8.69 -9.02
CA LYS A 84 -5.85 10.15 -9.13
C LYS A 84 -5.80 10.83 -7.76
N THR A 85 -6.62 10.37 -6.81
CA THR A 85 -6.62 10.89 -5.44
C THR A 85 -5.28 10.63 -4.74
N ILE A 86 -4.71 9.43 -4.89
CA ILE A 86 -3.39 9.10 -4.35
C ILE A 86 -2.32 10.02 -4.94
N GLN A 87 -2.30 10.15 -6.27
CA GLN A 87 -1.33 11.01 -6.95
C GLN A 87 -1.40 12.47 -6.47
N GLN A 88 -2.61 13.00 -6.34
CA GLN A 88 -2.84 14.35 -5.83
C GLN A 88 -2.31 14.50 -4.40
N GLN A 89 -2.69 13.60 -3.49
CA GLN A 89 -2.24 13.65 -2.10
C GLN A 89 -0.71 13.50 -1.98
N VAL A 90 -0.10 12.63 -2.78
CA VAL A 90 1.36 12.45 -2.80
C VAL A 90 2.05 13.75 -3.23
N ASN A 91 1.57 14.41 -4.28
CA ASN A 91 2.09 15.71 -4.72
C ASN A 91 1.98 16.76 -3.62
N GLU A 92 0.80 16.90 -3.01
CA GLU A 92 0.56 17.85 -1.92
C GLU A 92 1.51 17.65 -0.73
N ARG A 93 1.83 16.38 -0.39
CA ARG A 93 2.81 16.08 0.68
C ARG A 93 4.23 16.44 0.29
N CYS A 94 4.63 16.20 -0.95
CA CYS A 94 5.96 16.57 -1.44
C CYS A 94 6.15 18.09 -1.50
N GLU A 95 5.14 18.84 -1.91
CA GLU A 95 5.17 20.31 -1.97
C GLU A 95 5.39 20.94 -0.59
N GLN A 96 4.91 20.32 0.49
CA GLN A 96 5.12 20.80 1.87
C GLN A 96 6.60 20.90 2.26
N VAL A 97 7.47 20.15 1.58
CA VAL A 97 8.93 20.13 1.82
C VAL A 97 9.73 20.66 0.63
N GLY A 98 9.07 21.41 -0.26
CA GLY A 98 9.71 21.98 -1.44
C GLY A 98 10.22 20.95 -2.44
N GLY A 99 9.56 19.79 -2.49
CA GLY A 99 9.94 18.69 -3.37
C GLY A 99 8.81 18.23 -4.27
N ARG A 100 9.12 17.22 -5.09
CA ARG A 100 8.18 16.50 -5.94
C ARG A 100 8.42 14.99 -5.81
N PRO A 101 7.40 14.16 -6.00
CA PRO A 101 7.58 12.72 -5.94
C PRO A 101 8.33 12.20 -7.16
N LEU A 102 9.17 11.18 -6.95
CA LEU A 102 9.64 10.36 -8.05
C LEU A 102 8.53 9.35 -8.41
N LEU A 103 7.54 9.84 -9.16
CA LEU A 103 6.38 9.05 -9.56
C LEU A 103 6.74 8.05 -10.65
N GLU A 104 6.46 6.78 -10.38
CA GLU A 104 6.43 5.71 -11.37
C GLU A 104 5.01 5.18 -11.46
N GLU A 105 4.53 5.01 -12.68
CA GLU A 105 3.18 4.55 -12.96
C GLU A 105 2.90 3.18 -12.32
N GLU A 106 3.88 2.27 -12.37
CA GLU A 106 3.78 0.93 -11.78
C GLU A 106 3.60 0.97 -10.26
N LEU A 107 4.38 1.81 -9.58
CA LEU A 107 4.25 1.97 -8.12
C LEU A 107 2.89 2.57 -7.74
N LEU A 108 2.44 3.59 -8.47
CA LEU A 108 1.15 4.23 -8.24
C LEU A 108 0.00 3.24 -8.45
N GLU A 109 0.09 2.42 -9.50
CA GLU A 109 -0.89 1.38 -9.79
C GLU A 109 -0.90 0.31 -8.68
N GLU A 110 0.28 -0.17 -8.26
CA GLU A 110 0.40 -1.14 -7.17
C GLU A 110 -0.21 -0.59 -5.88
N VAL A 111 0.17 0.62 -5.45
CA VAL A 111 -0.35 1.25 -4.24
C VAL A 111 -1.87 1.45 -4.33
N SER A 112 -2.39 1.86 -5.49
CA SER A 112 -3.83 2.06 -5.67
C SER A 112 -4.65 0.79 -5.51
N ARG A 113 -4.04 -0.38 -5.75
CA ARG A 113 -4.69 -1.70 -5.55
C ARG A 113 -4.58 -2.21 -4.11
N LEU A 114 -3.65 -1.66 -3.32
CA LEU A 114 -3.44 -2.08 -1.93
C LEU A 114 -4.35 -1.36 -0.93
N VAL A 115 -4.87 -0.20 -1.30
CA VAL A 115 -5.70 0.65 -0.43
C VAL A 115 -7.06 0.92 -1.06
N GLU A 116 -8.09 1.09 -0.23
CA GLU A 116 -9.43 1.48 -0.66
C GLU A 116 -9.83 2.88 -0.17
N ALA A 117 -9.26 3.32 0.96
CA ALA A 117 -9.41 4.66 1.53
C ALA A 117 -8.03 5.29 1.71
N PRO A 118 -7.45 5.90 0.66
CA PRO A 118 -6.07 6.35 0.68
C PRO A 118 -5.89 7.61 1.54
N THR A 119 -4.87 7.59 2.40
CA THR A 119 -4.35 8.78 3.10
C THR A 119 -2.84 8.82 2.97
N ALA A 120 -2.32 9.84 2.31
CA ALA A 120 -0.88 10.03 2.15
C ALA A 120 -0.27 10.70 3.38
N LEU A 121 0.83 10.17 3.88
CA LEU A 121 1.61 10.66 5.00
C LEU A 121 3.03 10.97 4.56
N LEU A 122 3.57 12.08 5.04
CA LEU A 122 4.96 12.47 4.78
C LEU A 122 5.82 11.96 5.92
N GLY A 123 6.81 11.14 5.61
CA GLY A 123 7.85 10.67 6.53
C GLY A 123 9.21 11.22 6.14
N ARG A 124 10.16 11.14 7.07
CA ARG A 124 11.54 11.58 6.90
C ARG A 124 12.52 10.50 7.36
N PHE A 125 13.74 10.62 6.89
CA PHE A 125 14.85 9.80 7.34
C PHE A 125 16.09 10.66 7.60
N ASP A 126 17.09 10.09 8.27
CA ASP A 126 18.32 10.80 8.60
C ASP A 126 19.04 11.22 7.31
N PRO A 127 19.32 12.52 7.12
CA PRO A 127 20.04 13.02 5.94
C PRO A 127 21.42 12.37 5.74
N ALA A 128 22.04 11.82 6.78
CA ALA A 128 23.30 11.09 6.66
C ALA A 128 23.20 9.89 5.70
N HIS A 129 22.01 9.29 5.54
CA HIS A 129 21.81 8.23 4.54
C HIS A 129 21.92 8.69 3.09
N LEU A 130 21.83 10.01 2.81
CA LEU A 130 22.01 10.55 1.46
C LEU A 130 23.47 10.44 0.95
N GLU A 131 24.40 10.00 1.80
CA GLU A 131 25.77 9.61 1.39
C GLU A 131 25.78 8.28 0.61
N LEU A 132 24.74 7.45 0.77
CA LEU A 132 24.58 6.22 0.01
C LEU A 132 24.14 6.53 -1.44
N PRO A 133 24.43 5.63 -2.41
CA PRO A 133 23.96 5.79 -3.76
C PRO A 133 22.43 5.99 -3.81
N PRO A 134 21.95 7.05 -4.48
CA PRO A 134 20.51 7.34 -4.52
C PRO A 134 19.66 6.17 -5.05
N GLU A 135 20.19 5.41 -6.00
CA GLU A 135 19.51 4.26 -6.62
C GLU A 135 19.19 3.18 -5.60
N VAL A 136 20.08 2.98 -4.62
CA VAL A 136 19.86 2.01 -3.54
C VAL A 136 18.74 2.48 -2.62
N LEU A 137 18.77 3.74 -2.18
CA LEU A 137 17.73 4.31 -1.32
C LEU A 137 16.37 4.28 -2.02
N ILE A 138 16.32 4.69 -3.29
CA ILE A 138 15.11 4.68 -4.11
C ILE A 138 14.59 3.24 -4.26
N SER A 139 15.47 2.28 -4.55
CA SER A 139 15.08 0.87 -4.68
C SER A 139 14.49 0.32 -3.39
N VAL A 140 15.10 0.61 -2.23
CA VAL A 140 14.60 0.20 -0.92
C VAL A 140 13.23 0.80 -0.63
N MET A 141 13.06 2.10 -0.87
CA MET A 141 11.77 2.77 -0.67
C MET A 141 10.67 2.19 -1.55
N LYS A 142 10.92 2.05 -2.85
CA LYS A 142 9.91 1.61 -3.83
C LYS A 142 9.62 0.12 -3.73
N LYS A 143 10.63 -0.73 -3.89
CA LYS A 143 10.44 -2.18 -4.05
C LYS A 143 10.05 -2.89 -2.77
N HIS A 144 10.60 -2.43 -1.63
CA HIS A 144 10.36 -3.11 -0.36
C HIS A 144 9.24 -2.49 0.47
N GLN A 145 9.07 -1.15 0.38
CA GLN A 145 8.14 -0.43 1.25
C GLN A 145 6.97 0.21 0.50
N ARG A 146 7.04 0.34 -0.81
CA ARG A 146 6.05 1.02 -1.65
C ARG A 146 5.87 2.48 -1.26
N TYR A 147 6.99 3.12 -0.89
CA TYR A 147 7.04 4.54 -0.60
C TYR A 147 7.41 5.32 -1.86
N PHE A 148 6.92 6.54 -1.94
CA PHE A 148 7.25 7.49 -3.00
C PHE A 148 8.41 8.36 -2.53
N PRO A 149 9.63 8.24 -3.14
CA PRO A 149 10.75 9.09 -2.82
C PRO A 149 10.47 10.54 -3.21
N VAL A 150 10.98 11.49 -2.42
CA VAL A 150 10.84 12.92 -2.67
C VAL A 150 12.13 13.47 -3.22
N CYS A 151 12.07 14.18 -4.34
CA CYS A 151 13.22 14.83 -4.99
C CYS A 151 12.99 16.34 -5.11
N ASN A 152 14.07 17.12 -5.17
CA ASN A 152 13.99 18.52 -5.53
C ASN A 152 13.81 18.72 -7.05
N ASP A 153 13.70 19.97 -7.52
CA ASP A 153 13.52 20.29 -8.94
C ASP A 153 14.70 19.86 -9.83
N ALA A 154 15.90 19.76 -9.26
CA ALA A 154 17.08 19.25 -9.94
C ALA A 154 17.14 17.70 -9.98
N GLY A 155 16.12 17.00 -9.46
CA GLY A 155 16.06 15.55 -9.42
C GLY A 155 16.89 14.91 -8.31
N LYS A 156 17.50 15.70 -7.42
CA LYS A 156 18.26 15.19 -6.28
C LYS A 156 17.31 14.71 -5.18
N LEU A 157 17.57 13.50 -4.64
CA LEU A 157 16.80 12.91 -3.55
C LEU A 157 16.86 13.79 -2.30
N LEU A 158 15.71 14.03 -1.70
CA LEU A 158 15.54 14.70 -0.40
C LEU A 158 15.36 13.66 0.72
N PRO A 159 15.64 14.00 1.99
CA PRO A 159 15.52 13.06 3.11
C PRO A 159 14.05 12.86 3.55
N PHE A 160 13.16 12.70 2.58
CA PHE A 160 11.72 12.53 2.75
C PHE A 160 11.17 11.43 1.85
N PHE A 161 10.07 10.87 2.29
CA PHE A 161 9.27 9.91 1.49
C PHE A 161 7.78 10.12 1.79
N VAL A 162 6.94 9.68 0.86
CA VAL A 162 5.49 9.64 1.10
C VAL A 162 5.05 8.19 1.13
N VAL A 163 4.28 7.83 2.16
CA VAL A 163 3.61 6.53 2.29
C VAL A 163 2.11 6.74 2.22
N VAL A 164 1.40 5.80 1.58
CA VAL A 164 -0.06 5.82 1.51
C VAL A 164 -0.60 4.70 2.40
N ARG A 165 -1.32 5.09 3.45
CA ARG A 165 -2.04 4.15 4.33
C ARG A 165 -3.46 3.92 3.83
N ASN A 166 -4.04 2.78 4.22
CA ASN A 166 -5.47 2.54 4.08
C ASN A 166 -6.20 3.01 5.35
N GLY A 167 -7.07 3.99 5.23
CA GLY A 167 -7.81 4.58 6.36
C GLY A 167 -7.68 6.10 6.40
N ASP A 168 -8.29 6.70 7.42
CA ASP A 168 -8.29 8.15 7.64
C ASP A 168 -6.97 8.68 8.25
N GLY A 169 -6.99 9.95 8.66
CA GLY A 169 -5.84 10.60 9.30
C GLY A 169 -5.70 10.32 10.80
N HIS A 170 -6.57 9.52 11.42
CA HIS A 170 -6.49 9.25 12.86
C HIS A 170 -5.22 8.47 13.20
N GLY A 171 -4.43 8.95 14.17
CA GLY A 171 -3.15 8.34 14.54
C GLY A 171 -2.09 8.41 13.42
N ALA A 172 -2.19 9.39 12.51
CA ALA A 172 -1.26 9.55 11.40
C ALA A 172 0.19 9.71 11.84
N ASP A 173 0.42 10.39 12.95
CA ASP A 173 1.71 10.57 13.62
C ASP A 173 2.35 9.25 14.01
N VAL A 174 1.62 8.38 14.71
CA VAL A 174 2.08 7.05 15.12
C VAL A 174 2.42 6.17 13.90
N VAL A 175 1.58 6.25 12.86
CA VAL A 175 1.83 5.51 11.61
C VAL A 175 3.06 6.04 10.90
N THR A 176 3.25 7.36 10.86
CA THR A 176 4.42 8.01 10.26
C THR A 176 5.69 7.58 10.99
N ASP A 177 5.72 7.69 12.32
CA ASP A 177 6.85 7.27 13.14
C ASP A 177 7.20 5.80 12.93
N GLY A 178 6.20 4.92 12.84
CA GLY A 178 6.40 3.50 12.53
C GLY A 178 7.08 3.29 11.18
N ASN A 179 6.66 4.02 10.15
CA ASN A 179 7.26 3.94 8.81
C ASN A 179 8.68 4.54 8.77
N GLU A 180 8.96 5.61 9.53
CA GLU A 180 10.31 6.18 9.68
C GLU A 180 11.27 5.18 10.36
N GLN A 181 10.81 4.44 11.38
CA GLN A 181 11.61 3.37 11.99
C GLN A 181 11.89 2.22 11.02
N VAL A 182 10.91 1.83 10.22
CA VAL A 182 11.11 0.80 9.18
C VAL A 182 12.16 1.24 8.17
N ILE A 183 12.07 2.46 7.65
CA ILE A 183 13.04 2.94 6.64
C ILE A 183 14.44 3.09 7.23
N LYS A 184 14.55 3.54 8.50
CA LYS A 184 15.82 3.61 9.23
C LYS A 184 16.50 2.26 9.30
N ALA A 185 15.78 1.21 9.66
CA ALA A 185 16.32 -0.16 9.73
C ALA A 185 16.76 -0.64 8.34
N ARG A 186 15.94 -0.42 7.30
CA ARG A 186 16.26 -0.81 5.92
C ARG A 186 17.47 -0.10 5.34
N PHE A 187 17.64 1.18 5.65
CA PHE A 187 18.82 1.92 5.20
C PHE A 187 20.08 1.52 5.95
N ALA A 188 19.98 1.17 7.23
CA ALA A 188 21.11 0.60 7.96
C ALA A 188 21.55 -0.74 7.38
N ASP A 189 20.60 -1.62 7.02
CA ASP A 189 20.89 -2.88 6.32
C ASP A 189 21.58 -2.62 4.97
N ALA A 190 21.04 -1.71 4.17
CA ALA A 190 21.60 -1.34 2.87
C ALA A 190 23.03 -0.79 3.00
N GLN A 191 23.26 0.08 3.98
CA GLN A 191 24.59 0.62 4.28
C GLN A 191 25.58 -0.47 4.65
N PHE A 192 25.15 -1.44 5.46
CA PHE A 192 25.99 -2.57 5.83
C PHE A 192 26.39 -3.39 4.60
N PHE A 193 25.41 -3.78 3.76
CA PHE A 193 25.70 -4.57 2.55
C PHE A 193 26.60 -3.83 1.56
N ILE A 194 26.37 -2.54 1.33
CA ILE A 194 27.27 -1.75 0.47
C ILE A 194 28.70 -1.75 1.00
N LYS A 195 28.88 -1.56 2.33
CA LYS A 195 30.21 -1.58 2.94
C LYS A 195 30.88 -2.95 2.83
N GLU A 196 30.12 -4.04 2.94
CA GLU A 196 30.65 -5.39 2.75
C GLU A 196 31.01 -5.65 1.29
N ASP A 197 30.15 -5.29 0.35
CA ASP A 197 30.41 -5.48 -1.09
C ASP A 197 31.64 -4.70 -1.56
N MET A 198 31.84 -3.48 -1.04
CA MET A 198 32.99 -2.65 -1.38
C MET A 198 34.36 -3.21 -0.87
N LYS A 199 34.35 -4.20 0.03
CA LYS A 199 35.59 -4.88 0.48
C LYS A 199 36.11 -5.89 -0.57
N HIS A 200 35.30 -6.28 -1.53
CA HIS A 200 35.62 -7.27 -2.54
C HIS A 200 35.66 -6.63 -3.93
N LYS A 201 36.67 -6.95 -4.72
CA LYS A 201 36.69 -6.56 -6.12
C LYS A 201 35.80 -7.49 -6.94
N LEU A 202 35.17 -6.96 -7.98
CA LEU A 202 34.35 -7.74 -8.90
C LEU A 202 35.13 -8.90 -9.53
N GLU A 203 36.44 -8.70 -9.79
CA GLU A 203 37.34 -9.69 -10.34
C GLU A 203 37.48 -10.93 -9.41
N ASP A 204 37.44 -10.73 -8.08
CA ASP A 204 37.53 -11.82 -7.10
C ASP A 204 36.28 -12.71 -7.12
N MET A 205 35.16 -12.19 -7.63
CA MET A 205 33.89 -12.93 -7.73
C MET A 205 33.79 -13.79 -9.00
N LEU A 206 34.55 -13.47 -10.04
CA LEU A 206 34.58 -14.25 -11.29
C LEU A 206 35.01 -15.71 -11.06
N VAL A 207 35.91 -15.96 -10.13
CA VAL A 207 36.39 -17.31 -9.77
C VAL A 207 35.24 -18.19 -9.20
N ARG A 208 34.23 -17.57 -8.56
CA ARG A 208 33.08 -18.28 -7.98
C ARG A 208 31.99 -18.61 -9.00
N LEU A 209 31.99 -17.97 -10.16
CA LEU A 209 31.00 -18.21 -11.23
C LEU A 209 31.44 -19.32 -12.19
N GLY A 210 32.69 -19.82 -12.09
CA GLY A 210 33.26 -20.86 -12.94
C GLY A 210 33.36 -22.24 -12.29
N SER A 211 32.73 -22.44 -11.12
CA SER A 211 32.71 -23.73 -10.41
C SER A 211 31.35 -24.35 -10.37
#